data_e3e9e6d5947fbc4f602ce7a785e52c48
#
_entry.id   e3e9e6d5947fbc4f602ce7a785e52c48
#
_cell.length_a   1.000
_cell.length_b   1.000
_cell.length_c   1.000
_cell.angle_alpha   90.00
_cell.angle_beta   90.00
_cell.angle_gamma   90.00
#
_symmetry.space_group_name_H-M   'P 1'
#
loop_
_entity.id
_entity.type
_entity.pdbx_description
1 polymer ?
#
loop_
_entity_poly.entity_id
_entity_poly.type
_entity_poly.pdbx_seq_one_letter_code
_entity_poly.pdbx_strand_id
1 'polypeptide(L)'
;MKYRLSQIAAVVGGRFSGTDCEVQSVVTDSRSLTCELGSGPVFVAMCGANHDSHAFVAQMYARGVRAFMVERPLEALPECGYVVVENAIAALQCLAAYHRAQFRGTVVGITGSNGKTVIKEWIAEELPAGMKCYRSPKSYNSQLGVPLSVLMIEGDEQLALIEAGISKPGEMARLERIIRPDVVVFTSIGDAHQENFLNLEQKCNEKMVLARNASKIIYHSYYEPLGGMVAARFADRKPLDAASFPEVPESVIGNAASRRNAQIVEAFCAAMHYPAPSFASAPTVPMRLEVKEGINDSVLINDAYNLDLNSLALALDYLHSVALSRRRTLVLSDISQSGLSDDELYGRVA
;
A
#
# COMPACT_ATOMS: atom_id res chain seq x y z
N MET A 1 -12.28 -10.22 9.31
CA MET A 1 -11.80 -11.26 10.27
C MET A 1 -12.85 -11.58 11.33
N LYS A 2 -12.75 -12.75 12.02
CA LYS A 2 -13.66 -13.13 13.11
C LYS A 2 -12.92 -14.05 14.09
N TYR A 3 -12.56 -13.55 15.28
CA TYR A 3 -11.78 -14.27 16.28
C TYR A 3 -12.27 -13.97 17.71
N ARG A 4 -12.08 -14.91 18.64
CA ARG A 4 -12.19 -14.62 20.08
C ARG A 4 -10.96 -13.83 20.54
N LEU A 5 -11.13 -12.91 21.48
CA LEU A 5 -10.00 -12.11 22.01
C LEU A 5 -8.93 -13.00 22.66
N SER A 6 -9.34 -14.08 23.33
CA SER A 6 -8.44 -15.11 23.87
C SER A 6 -7.64 -15.83 22.77
N GLN A 7 -8.25 -16.09 21.61
CA GLN A 7 -7.58 -16.66 20.45
C GLN A 7 -6.55 -15.68 19.88
N ILE A 8 -6.91 -14.38 19.79
CA ILE A 8 -5.97 -13.33 19.37
C ILE A 8 -4.76 -13.35 20.31
N ALA A 9 -4.97 -13.36 21.63
CA ALA A 9 -3.88 -13.42 22.61
C ALA A 9 -2.94 -14.62 22.37
N ALA A 10 -3.49 -15.80 22.15
CA ALA A 10 -2.70 -17.00 21.85
C ALA A 10 -1.87 -16.86 20.57
N VAL A 11 -2.46 -16.30 19.50
CA VAL A 11 -1.79 -16.09 18.21
C VAL A 11 -0.63 -15.12 18.33
N VAL A 12 -0.82 -14.01 19.06
CA VAL A 12 0.19 -12.94 19.16
C VAL A 12 1.19 -13.16 20.31
N GLY A 13 1.05 -14.24 21.09
CA GLY A 13 1.86 -14.51 22.27
C GLY A 13 1.63 -13.50 23.40
N GLY A 14 0.44 -12.88 23.45
CA GLY A 14 0.06 -11.91 24.46
C GLY A 14 -0.60 -12.56 25.68
N ARG A 15 -0.65 -11.81 26.79
CA ARG A 15 -1.35 -12.23 28.01
C ARG A 15 -2.80 -11.77 27.97
N PHE A 16 -3.74 -12.72 27.95
CA PHE A 16 -5.18 -12.45 28.02
C PHE A 16 -5.63 -12.24 29.47
N SER A 17 -6.56 -11.28 29.68
CA SER A 17 -7.26 -11.09 30.94
C SER A 17 -8.65 -10.46 30.70
N GLY A 18 -9.57 -10.64 31.65
CA GLY A 18 -10.92 -10.07 31.61
C GLY A 18 -11.92 -10.91 30.80
N THR A 19 -12.89 -10.24 30.20
CA THR A 19 -14.02 -10.86 29.46
C THR A 19 -13.59 -11.26 28.05
N ASP A 20 -13.83 -12.51 27.68
CA ASP A 20 -13.56 -12.99 26.33
C ASP A 20 -14.74 -12.68 25.41
N CYS A 21 -14.50 -11.91 24.37
CA CYS A 21 -15.48 -11.47 23.39
C CYS A 21 -15.05 -11.76 21.95
N GLU A 22 -16.00 -11.71 21.02
CA GLU A 22 -15.73 -11.83 19.60
C GLU A 22 -15.21 -10.50 19.05
N VAL A 23 -14.14 -10.56 18.26
CA VAL A 23 -13.49 -9.44 17.61
C VAL A 23 -13.66 -9.58 16.10
N GLN A 24 -14.22 -8.55 15.45
CA GLN A 24 -14.48 -8.55 14.01
C GLN A 24 -13.71 -7.46 13.25
N SER A 25 -13.21 -6.45 13.96
CA SER A 25 -12.44 -5.35 13.35
C SER A 25 -11.34 -4.85 14.27
N VAL A 26 -10.37 -4.14 13.70
CA VAL A 26 -9.24 -3.52 14.42
C VAL A 26 -9.33 -2.01 14.28
N VAL A 27 -9.20 -1.31 15.40
CA VAL A 27 -9.17 0.15 15.47
C VAL A 27 -7.85 0.59 16.10
N THR A 28 -7.10 1.44 15.40
CA THR A 28 -5.83 2.01 15.86
C THR A 28 -5.87 3.52 16.02
N ASP A 29 -6.89 4.18 15.45
CA ASP A 29 -7.13 5.61 15.57
C ASP A 29 -8.47 5.86 16.27
N SER A 30 -8.43 6.55 17.41
CA SER A 30 -9.63 6.85 18.20
C SER A 30 -10.67 7.70 17.45
N ARG A 31 -10.26 8.41 16.39
CA ARG A 31 -11.13 9.23 15.54
C ARG A 31 -11.90 8.40 14.50
N SER A 32 -11.36 7.24 14.12
CA SER A 32 -11.90 6.39 13.05
C SER A 32 -13.06 5.49 13.50
N LEU A 33 -13.40 5.47 14.79
CA LEU A 33 -14.55 4.71 15.29
C LEU A 33 -15.84 5.39 14.85
N THR A 34 -16.41 4.94 13.75
CA THR A 34 -17.74 5.32 13.28
C THR A 34 -18.76 4.27 13.73
N CYS A 35 -20.05 4.63 13.75
CA CYS A 35 -21.14 3.68 14.04
C CYS A 35 -21.22 2.50 13.05
N GLU A 36 -20.51 2.61 11.94
CA GLU A 36 -20.44 1.59 10.87
C GLU A 36 -19.31 0.55 11.06
N LEU A 37 -18.40 0.76 12.02
CA LEU A 37 -17.46 -0.28 12.41
C LEU A 37 -18.25 -1.37 13.12
N GLY A 38 -18.46 -2.50 12.42
CA GLY A 38 -19.28 -3.64 12.82
C GLY A 38 -19.13 -4.06 14.30
N SER A 39 -19.99 -4.92 14.77
CA SER A 39 -19.95 -5.44 16.13
C SER A 39 -18.57 -6.01 16.48
N GLY A 40 -18.01 -5.64 17.64
CA GLY A 40 -16.80 -6.24 18.19
C GLY A 40 -15.47 -5.68 17.69
N PRO A 41 -15.22 -4.33 17.76
CA PRO A 41 -13.89 -3.79 17.49
C PRO A 41 -12.92 -4.09 18.64
N VAL A 42 -11.66 -4.44 18.31
CA VAL A 42 -10.54 -4.35 19.25
C VAL A 42 -9.81 -3.02 19.04
N PHE A 43 -9.69 -2.25 20.10
CA PHE A 43 -8.83 -1.06 20.08
C PHE A 43 -7.40 -1.47 20.41
N VAL A 44 -6.47 -1.10 19.53
CA VAL A 44 -5.05 -1.39 19.69
C VAL A 44 -4.34 -0.11 20.13
N ALA A 45 -3.95 -0.05 21.39
CA ALA A 45 -3.19 1.05 21.94
C ALA A 45 -1.69 0.82 21.75
N MET A 46 -1.02 1.81 21.17
CA MET A 46 0.40 1.78 20.82
C MET A 46 1.12 2.96 21.44
N CYS A 47 2.36 2.75 21.86
CA CYS A 47 3.26 3.79 22.32
C CYS A 47 4.23 4.16 21.18
N GLY A 48 4.14 5.38 20.67
CA GLY A 48 5.06 5.94 19.69
C GLY A 48 5.98 6.97 20.32
N ALA A 49 6.95 7.48 19.57
CA ALA A 49 7.94 8.45 20.05
C ALA A 49 7.30 9.73 20.63
N ASN A 50 6.20 10.19 20.02
CA ASN A 50 5.56 11.46 20.36
C ASN A 50 4.08 11.27 20.78
N HIS A 51 3.59 10.05 20.86
CA HIS A 51 2.18 9.80 21.09
C HIS A 51 1.95 8.46 21.77
N ASP A 52 1.11 8.45 22.81
CA ASP A 52 0.70 7.26 23.55
C ASP A 52 -0.82 7.10 23.46
N SER A 53 -1.29 6.18 22.64
CA SER A 53 -2.71 5.96 22.43
C SER A 53 -3.41 5.19 23.56
N HIS A 54 -2.69 4.72 24.59
CA HIS A 54 -3.30 4.18 25.81
C HIS A 54 -4.17 5.23 26.53
N ALA A 55 -3.86 6.52 26.40
CA ALA A 55 -4.68 7.60 26.94
C ALA A 55 -6.12 7.61 26.41
N PHE A 56 -6.37 6.99 25.25
CA PHE A 56 -7.72 6.94 24.66
C PHE A 56 -8.53 5.72 25.07
N VAL A 57 -8.01 4.79 25.87
CA VAL A 57 -8.72 3.57 26.28
C VAL A 57 -10.04 3.90 26.98
N ALA A 58 -10.06 4.83 27.94
CA ALA A 58 -11.28 5.25 28.63
C ALA A 58 -12.29 5.87 27.65
N GLN A 59 -11.84 6.69 26.70
CA GLN A 59 -12.69 7.27 25.67
C GLN A 59 -13.29 6.18 24.76
N MET A 60 -12.49 5.18 24.35
CA MET A 60 -12.96 4.08 23.51
C MET A 60 -13.94 3.18 24.25
N TYR A 61 -13.72 2.95 25.54
CA TYR A 61 -14.67 2.26 26.41
C TYR A 61 -16.02 2.98 26.48
N ALA A 62 -16.01 4.29 26.68
CA ALA A 62 -17.22 5.13 26.68
C ALA A 62 -17.99 5.06 25.35
N ARG A 63 -17.29 4.80 24.24
CA ARG A 63 -17.86 4.59 22.88
C ARG A 63 -18.29 3.15 22.62
N GLY A 64 -18.25 2.28 23.61
CA GLY A 64 -18.75 0.89 23.50
C GLY A 64 -17.70 -0.16 23.16
N VAL A 65 -16.42 0.18 23.01
CA VAL A 65 -15.36 -0.81 22.82
C VAL A 65 -15.19 -1.64 24.09
N ARG A 66 -15.06 -2.95 23.95
CA ARG A 66 -14.89 -3.90 25.06
C ARG A 66 -13.66 -4.80 24.92
N ALA A 67 -12.97 -4.74 23.78
CA ALA A 67 -11.74 -5.47 23.53
C ALA A 67 -10.58 -4.51 23.35
N PHE A 68 -9.46 -4.73 24.05
CA PHE A 68 -8.29 -3.89 24.03
C PHE A 68 -7.01 -4.73 23.87
N MET A 69 -6.16 -4.34 22.92
CA MET A 69 -4.78 -4.80 22.85
C MET A 69 -3.87 -3.64 23.29
N VAL A 70 -3.05 -3.88 24.30
CA VAL A 70 -2.29 -2.83 25.00
C VAL A 70 -0.84 -3.25 25.23
N GLU A 71 0.08 -2.31 25.31
CA GLU A 71 1.52 -2.59 25.54
C GLU A 71 1.91 -2.60 27.02
N ARG A 72 0.97 -2.28 27.91
CA ARG A 72 1.15 -2.39 29.37
C ARG A 72 -0.16 -2.74 30.07
N PRO A 73 -0.11 -3.35 31.25
CA PRO A 73 -1.30 -3.56 32.04
C PRO A 73 -2.03 -2.25 32.35
N LEU A 74 -3.35 -2.27 32.26
CA LEU A 74 -4.21 -1.15 32.62
C LEU A 74 -5.17 -1.57 33.75
N GLU A 75 -5.77 -0.60 34.41
CA GLU A 75 -6.87 -0.84 35.32
C GLU A 75 -8.06 -1.47 34.55
N ALA A 76 -8.59 -2.53 35.10
CA ALA A 76 -9.66 -3.28 34.44
C ALA A 76 -10.97 -2.51 34.43
N LEU A 77 -11.50 -2.26 33.23
CA LEU A 77 -12.84 -1.70 33.07
C LEU A 77 -13.90 -2.80 33.04
N PRO A 78 -15.13 -2.55 33.53
CA PRO A 78 -16.18 -3.56 33.56
C PRO A 78 -16.46 -4.16 32.17
N GLU A 79 -16.66 -5.48 32.14
CA GLU A 79 -17.01 -6.27 30.95
C GLU A 79 -15.98 -6.18 29.81
N CYS A 80 -14.76 -5.71 30.08
CA CYS A 80 -13.70 -5.59 29.08
C CYS A 80 -12.74 -6.77 29.10
N GLY A 81 -12.23 -7.09 27.91
CA GLY A 81 -11.12 -8.02 27.72
C GLY A 81 -9.85 -7.31 27.26
N TYR A 82 -8.73 -7.79 27.73
CA TYR A 82 -7.41 -7.22 27.41
C TYR A 82 -6.45 -8.27 26.90
N VAL A 83 -5.68 -7.89 25.89
CA VAL A 83 -4.49 -8.62 25.44
C VAL A 83 -3.28 -7.72 25.68
N VAL A 84 -2.44 -8.08 26.64
CA VAL A 84 -1.20 -7.34 26.92
C VAL A 84 -0.07 -7.93 26.10
N VAL A 85 0.58 -7.11 25.28
CA VAL A 85 1.69 -7.47 24.38
C VAL A 85 2.91 -6.57 24.61
N GLU A 86 4.08 -7.02 24.23
CA GLU A 86 5.30 -6.20 24.34
C GLU A 86 5.35 -5.07 23.29
N ASN A 87 4.86 -5.36 22.08
CA ASN A 87 4.81 -4.41 20.97
C ASN A 87 3.54 -4.64 20.13
N ALA A 88 2.67 -3.66 20.10
CA ALA A 88 1.37 -3.77 19.45
C ALA A 88 1.47 -3.87 17.91
N ILE A 89 2.47 -3.22 17.29
CA ILE A 89 2.70 -3.33 15.85
C ILE A 89 3.14 -4.74 15.50
N ALA A 90 4.08 -5.31 16.25
CA ALA A 90 4.52 -6.69 16.03
C ALA A 90 3.39 -7.70 16.27
N ALA A 91 2.54 -7.46 17.28
CA ALA A 91 1.36 -8.27 17.53
C ALA A 91 0.35 -8.21 16.38
N LEU A 92 0.07 -7.01 15.84
CA LEU A 92 -0.78 -6.85 14.66
C LEU A 92 -0.19 -7.56 13.43
N GLN A 93 1.12 -7.46 13.22
CA GLN A 93 1.81 -8.15 12.13
C GLN A 93 1.70 -9.67 12.26
N CYS A 94 1.84 -10.20 13.48
CA CYS A 94 1.66 -11.62 13.76
C CYS A 94 0.21 -12.08 13.52
N LEU A 95 -0.77 -11.31 14.00
CA LEU A 95 -2.19 -11.61 13.78
C LEU A 95 -2.55 -11.58 12.29
N ALA A 96 -2.03 -10.59 11.55
CA ALA A 96 -2.23 -10.47 10.11
C ALA A 96 -1.61 -11.64 9.33
N ALA A 97 -0.40 -12.05 9.70
CA ALA A 97 0.24 -13.22 9.10
C ALA A 97 -0.55 -14.51 9.35
N TYR A 98 -1.08 -14.68 10.56
CA TYR A 98 -1.97 -15.80 10.91
C TYR A 98 -3.26 -15.75 10.09
N HIS A 99 -3.88 -14.60 9.95
CA HIS A 99 -5.08 -14.40 9.15
C HIS A 99 -4.82 -14.68 7.67
N ARG A 100 -3.73 -14.14 7.11
CA ARG A 100 -3.30 -14.37 5.71
C ARG A 100 -3.10 -15.87 5.40
N ALA A 101 -2.57 -16.63 6.36
CA ALA A 101 -2.32 -18.06 6.17
C ALA A 101 -3.60 -18.88 5.96
N GLN A 102 -4.76 -18.35 6.33
CA GLN A 102 -6.07 -18.98 6.11
C GLN A 102 -6.68 -18.62 4.75
N PHE A 103 -6.23 -17.54 4.10
CA PHE A 103 -6.69 -17.16 2.78
C PHE A 103 -6.20 -18.13 1.72
N ARG A 104 -7.11 -18.57 0.83
CA ARG A 104 -6.86 -19.58 -0.22
C ARG A 104 -6.75 -18.98 -1.63
N GLY A 105 -7.21 -17.74 -1.82
CA GLY A 105 -7.05 -17.04 -3.10
C GLY A 105 -5.61 -16.66 -3.39
N THR A 106 -5.37 -16.21 -4.61
CA THR A 106 -4.07 -15.70 -5.04
C THR A 106 -3.78 -14.35 -4.39
N VAL A 107 -2.57 -14.15 -3.87
CA VAL A 107 -2.14 -12.86 -3.31
C VAL A 107 -1.10 -12.20 -4.19
N VAL A 108 -1.38 -10.98 -4.57
CA VAL A 108 -0.50 -10.11 -5.35
C VAL A 108 0.10 -9.05 -4.44
N GLY A 109 1.41 -9.03 -4.34
CA GLY A 109 2.17 -7.98 -3.68
C GLY A 109 2.60 -6.92 -4.69
N ILE A 110 2.24 -5.67 -4.49
CA ILE A 110 2.58 -4.56 -5.39
C ILE A 110 3.54 -3.62 -4.67
N THR A 111 4.75 -3.46 -5.21
CA THR A 111 5.79 -2.59 -4.61
C THR A 111 6.49 -1.74 -5.66
N GLY A 112 7.06 -0.64 -5.20
CA GLY A 112 7.77 0.36 -6.01
C GLY A 112 7.78 1.71 -5.29
N SER A 113 8.33 2.74 -5.90
CA SER A 113 8.27 4.11 -5.38
C SER A 113 6.92 4.73 -5.73
N ASN A 114 6.59 4.86 -7.01
CA ASN A 114 5.36 5.44 -7.52
C ASN A 114 4.54 4.41 -8.31
N GLY A 115 3.25 4.68 -8.57
CA GLY A 115 2.37 3.85 -9.39
C GLY A 115 1.66 2.69 -8.67
N LYS A 116 2.04 2.30 -7.45
CA LYS A 116 1.43 1.16 -6.73
C LYS A 116 -0.09 1.19 -6.68
N THR A 117 -0.67 2.30 -6.21
CA THR A 117 -2.12 2.45 -6.09
C THR A 117 -2.80 2.48 -7.46
N VAL A 118 -2.20 3.16 -8.43
CA VAL A 118 -2.73 3.22 -9.81
C VAL A 118 -2.82 1.80 -10.40
N ILE A 119 -1.72 1.05 -10.36
CA ILE A 119 -1.67 -0.31 -10.88
C ILE A 119 -2.63 -1.23 -10.13
N LYS A 120 -2.72 -1.10 -8.80
CA LYS A 120 -3.68 -1.86 -7.98
C LYS A 120 -5.13 -1.63 -8.43
N GLU A 121 -5.52 -0.36 -8.58
CA GLU A 121 -6.90 -0.03 -8.98
C GLU A 121 -7.18 -0.45 -10.42
N TRP A 122 -6.23 -0.27 -11.35
CA TRP A 122 -6.38 -0.69 -12.73
C TRP A 122 -6.45 -2.21 -12.88
N ILE A 123 -5.61 -2.97 -12.15
CA ILE A 123 -5.75 -4.43 -12.12
C ILE A 123 -7.15 -4.82 -11.65
N ALA A 124 -7.65 -4.20 -10.59
CA ALA A 124 -8.97 -4.55 -10.05
C ALA A 124 -10.11 -4.27 -11.03
N GLU A 125 -10.00 -3.21 -11.85
CA GLU A 125 -11.01 -2.85 -12.86
C GLU A 125 -11.01 -3.80 -14.07
N GLU A 126 -9.82 -4.31 -14.44
CA GLU A 126 -9.65 -5.18 -15.61
C GLU A 126 -9.78 -6.68 -15.28
N LEU A 127 -10.27 -7.03 -14.09
CA LEU A 127 -10.50 -8.42 -13.71
C LEU A 127 -11.69 -9.02 -14.45
N PRO A 128 -11.69 -10.34 -14.69
CA PRO A 128 -12.85 -11.04 -15.26
C PRO A 128 -14.16 -10.76 -14.50
N ALA A 129 -15.26 -10.58 -15.23
CA ALA A 129 -16.56 -10.31 -14.64
C ALA A 129 -16.96 -11.37 -13.60
N GLY A 130 -17.41 -10.91 -12.44
CA GLY A 130 -17.81 -11.78 -11.31
C GLY A 130 -16.66 -12.30 -10.43
N MET A 131 -15.41 -11.95 -10.73
CA MET A 131 -14.29 -12.31 -9.89
C MET A 131 -14.28 -11.45 -8.62
N LYS A 132 -14.37 -12.10 -7.45
CA LYS A 132 -14.25 -11.41 -6.17
C LYS A 132 -12.80 -11.09 -5.89
N CYS A 133 -12.50 -9.79 -5.72
CA CYS A 133 -11.17 -9.29 -5.45
C CYS A 133 -11.16 -8.40 -4.21
N TYR A 134 -10.30 -8.74 -3.25
CA TYR A 134 -9.92 -7.83 -2.19
C TYR A 134 -8.81 -6.89 -2.70
N ARG A 135 -8.88 -5.62 -2.37
CA ARG A 135 -7.81 -4.64 -2.61
C ARG A 135 -7.56 -3.81 -1.36
N SER A 136 -6.29 -3.63 -1.03
CA SER A 136 -5.92 -2.80 0.13
C SER A 136 -6.53 -1.41 0.01
N PRO A 137 -7.22 -0.91 1.07
CA PRO A 137 -7.91 0.38 1.02
C PRO A 137 -6.91 1.52 0.95
N LYS A 138 -7.20 2.55 0.17
CA LYS A 138 -6.33 3.73 0.02
C LYS A 138 -4.89 3.29 -0.29
N SER A 139 -3.91 3.77 0.49
CA SER A 139 -2.49 3.37 0.39
C SER A 139 -2.03 2.72 1.70
N TYR A 140 -2.79 1.73 2.20
CA TYR A 140 -2.41 0.94 3.38
C TYR A 140 -1.23 0.01 3.04
N ASN A 141 -0.03 0.60 2.90
CA ASN A 141 1.18 -0.08 2.43
C ASN A 141 2.34 -0.07 3.43
N SER A 142 2.17 0.55 4.62
CA SER A 142 3.20 0.68 5.66
C SER A 142 3.24 -0.51 6.62
N GLN A 143 4.17 -0.48 7.59
CA GLN A 143 4.30 -1.48 8.66
C GLN A 143 3.04 -1.65 9.52
N LEU A 144 2.18 -0.63 9.56
CA LEU A 144 0.87 -0.67 10.22
C LEU A 144 -0.26 -0.88 9.20
N GLY A 145 -0.19 -0.23 8.04
CA GLY A 145 -1.24 -0.28 7.03
C GLY A 145 -1.44 -1.68 6.42
N VAL A 146 -0.35 -2.39 6.13
CA VAL A 146 -0.43 -3.76 5.58
C VAL A 146 -1.12 -4.74 6.54
N PRO A 147 -0.75 -4.84 7.82
CA PRO A 147 -1.49 -5.67 8.77
C PRO A 147 -2.98 -5.36 8.82
N LEU A 148 -3.33 -4.07 8.94
CA LEU A 148 -4.73 -3.65 8.96
C LEU A 148 -5.47 -4.04 7.69
N SER A 149 -4.85 -3.86 6.53
CA SER A 149 -5.40 -4.26 5.24
C SER A 149 -5.62 -5.77 5.16
N VAL A 150 -4.62 -6.58 5.49
CA VAL A 150 -4.71 -8.05 5.44
C VAL A 150 -5.82 -8.58 6.35
N LEU A 151 -6.01 -7.99 7.53
CA LEU A 151 -7.07 -8.38 8.47
C LEU A 151 -8.50 -8.08 7.97
N MET A 152 -8.65 -7.28 6.92
CA MET A 152 -9.93 -7.00 6.27
C MET A 152 -10.33 -8.05 5.21
N ILE A 153 -9.44 -8.94 4.81
CA ILE A 153 -9.76 -10.03 3.88
C ILE A 153 -10.83 -10.92 4.51
N GLU A 154 -11.92 -11.19 3.78
CA GLU A 154 -13.05 -11.97 4.29
C GLU A 154 -12.87 -13.47 4.05
N GLY A 155 -12.10 -13.85 3.03
CA GLY A 155 -11.72 -15.25 2.75
C GLY A 155 -12.53 -15.91 1.63
N ASP A 156 -13.53 -15.23 1.07
CA ASP A 156 -14.31 -15.68 -0.10
C ASP A 156 -13.83 -15.06 -1.41
N GLU A 157 -12.83 -14.17 -1.34
CA GLU A 157 -12.20 -13.58 -2.51
C GLU A 157 -11.26 -14.57 -3.21
N GLN A 158 -11.17 -14.45 -4.53
CA GLN A 158 -10.29 -15.26 -5.36
C GLN A 158 -8.90 -14.62 -5.54
N LEU A 159 -8.84 -13.30 -5.36
CA LEU A 159 -7.64 -12.49 -5.51
C LEU A 159 -7.55 -11.46 -4.38
N ALA A 160 -6.33 -11.22 -3.90
CA ALA A 160 -6.06 -10.11 -2.97
C ALA A 160 -4.90 -9.27 -3.50
N LEU A 161 -5.13 -7.98 -3.72
CA LEU A 161 -4.15 -7.00 -4.17
C LEU A 161 -3.65 -6.18 -2.97
N ILE A 162 -2.39 -6.39 -2.58
CA ILE A 162 -1.80 -5.77 -1.38
C ILE A 162 -0.62 -4.88 -1.79
N GLU A 163 -0.71 -3.60 -1.47
CA GLU A 163 0.42 -2.68 -1.61
C GLU A 163 1.45 -2.91 -0.50
N ALA A 164 2.74 -2.87 -0.86
CA ALA A 164 3.86 -2.92 0.08
C ALA A 164 4.81 -1.75 -0.14
N GLY A 165 4.86 -0.84 0.83
CA GLY A 165 5.74 0.33 0.87
C GLY A 165 6.76 0.21 2.00
N ILE A 166 7.93 0.77 1.78
CA ILE A 166 9.02 0.83 2.76
C ILE A 166 9.61 2.23 2.82
N SER A 167 10.02 2.62 4.02
CA SER A 167 10.74 3.86 4.29
C SER A 167 12.17 3.60 4.78
N LYS A 168 12.48 2.40 5.27
CA LYS A 168 13.78 2.04 5.85
C LYS A 168 14.19 0.62 5.47
N PRO A 169 15.50 0.31 5.44
CA PRO A 169 15.99 -1.06 5.29
C PRO A 169 15.43 -2.01 6.36
N GLY A 170 15.21 -3.27 6.00
CA GLY A 170 14.67 -4.33 6.86
C GLY A 170 13.14 -4.33 7.00
N GLU A 171 12.44 -3.33 6.47
CA GLU A 171 10.98 -3.24 6.55
C GLU A 171 10.28 -4.24 5.61
N MET A 172 10.80 -4.45 4.40
CA MET A 172 10.16 -5.33 3.43
C MET A 172 10.14 -6.79 3.88
N ALA A 173 11.15 -7.24 4.62
CA ALA A 173 11.17 -8.58 5.16
C ALA A 173 10.03 -8.85 6.18
N ARG A 174 9.59 -7.82 6.90
CA ARG A 174 8.42 -7.91 7.78
C ARG A 174 7.13 -7.95 6.98
N LEU A 175 7.00 -7.12 5.95
CA LEU A 175 5.83 -7.10 5.07
C LEU A 175 5.71 -8.39 4.25
N GLU A 176 6.82 -8.94 3.75
CA GLU A 176 6.83 -10.20 3.01
C GLU A 176 6.28 -11.36 3.85
N ARG A 177 6.67 -11.45 5.13
CA ARG A 177 6.18 -12.48 6.05
C ARG A 177 4.67 -12.41 6.28
N ILE A 178 4.09 -11.21 6.21
CA ILE A 178 2.65 -11.00 6.34
C ILE A 178 1.94 -11.32 5.03
N ILE A 179 2.39 -10.73 3.93
CA ILE A 179 1.73 -10.79 2.63
C ILE A 179 1.89 -12.16 1.98
N ARG A 180 3.12 -12.72 2.01
CA ARG A 180 3.49 -13.97 1.37
C ARG A 180 2.88 -14.08 -0.03
N PRO A 181 3.27 -13.18 -0.95
CA PRO A 181 2.62 -13.06 -2.23
C PRO A 181 2.94 -14.24 -3.16
N ASP A 182 1.94 -14.67 -3.92
CA ASP A 182 2.09 -15.63 -5.00
C ASP A 182 2.62 -14.95 -6.27
N VAL A 183 2.22 -13.70 -6.48
CA VAL A 183 2.62 -12.84 -7.60
C VAL A 183 3.17 -11.54 -7.05
N VAL A 184 4.29 -11.06 -7.59
CA VAL A 184 4.82 -9.73 -7.26
C VAL A 184 4.86 -8.86 -8.50
N VAL A 185 4.35 -7.64 -8.33
CA VAL A 185 4.40 -6.58 -9.34
C VAL A 185 5.32 -5.47 -8.85
N PHE A 186 6.40 -5.27 -9.59
CA PHE A 186 7.28 -4.12 -9.38
C PHE A 186 6.81 -2.95 -10.26
N THR A 187 6.58 -1.81 -9.62
CA THR A 187 6.24 -0.55 -10.28
C THR A 187 7.51 0.29 -10.49
N SER A 188 7.41 1.60 -10.65
CA SER A 188 8.57 2.46 -10.80
C SER A 188 9.47 2.48 -9.56
N ILE A 189 10.74 2.77 -9.78
CA ILE A 189 11.70 3.11 -8.73
C ILE A 189 12.06 4.60 -8.83
N GLY A 190 12.23 5.29 -7.71
CA GLY A 190 12.57 6.71 -7.68
C GLY A 190 12.97 7.18 -6.28
N ASP A 191 13.09 8.49 -6.09
CA ASP A 191 13.74 9.11 -4.92
C ASP A 191 12.87 9.17 -3.65
N ALA A 192 11.60 8.75 -3.70
CA ALA A 192 10.74 8.70 -2.52
C ALA A 192 11.43 7.96 -1.35
N HIS A 193 11.56 8.62 -0.17
CA HIS A 193 12.25 8.11 1.03
C HIS A 193 13.76 7.80 0.82
N GLN A 194 14.43 8.45 -0.14
CA GLN A 194 15.82 8.15 -0.48
C GLN A 194 16.78 8.43 0.68
N GLU A 195 16.48 9.39 1.57
CA GLU A 195 17.30 9.75 2.74
C GLU A 195 17.64 8.56 3.65
N ASN A 196 16.79 7.53 3.66
CA ASN A 196 16.95 6.35 4.51
C ASN A 196 17.70 5.19 3.82
N PHE A 197 18.15 5.37 2.59
CA PHE A 197 18.85 4.36 1.79
C PHE A 197 20.17 4.92 1.26
N LEU A 198 21.22 4.11 1.26
CA LEU A 198 22.55 4.52 0.78
C LEU A 198 22.51 4.90 -0.71
N ASN A 199 21.73 4.18 -1.51
CA ASN A 199 21.56 4.37 -2.95
C ASN A 199 20.29 3.65 -3.46
N LEU A 200 19.97 3.85 -4.74
CA LEU A 200 18.84 3.18 -5.40
C LEU A 200 18.98 1.66 -5.44
N GLU A 201 20.19 1.14 -5.59
CA GLU A 201 20.42 -0.31 -5.63
C GLU A 201 20.05 -0.96 -4.28
N GLN A 202 20.43 -0.35 -3.16
CA GLN A 202 20.02 -0.82 -1.84
C GLN A 202 18.49 -0.83 -1.72
N LYS A 203 17.83 0.24 -2.16
CA LYS A 203 16.37 0.35 -2.15
C LYS A 203 15.72 -0.72 -3.04
N CYS A 204 16.26 -0.98 -4.23
CA CYS A 204 15.81 -2.06 -5.12
C CYS A 204 15.96 -3.42 -4.44
N ASN A 205 17.14 -3.70 -3.86
CA ASN A 205 17.40 -4.95 -3.14
C ASN A 205 16.41 -5.16 -2.00
N GLU A 206 16.09 -4.12 -1.26
CA GLU A 206 15.10 -4.18 -0.19
C GLU A 206 13.70 -4.47 -0.74
N LYS A 207 13.26 -3.78 -1.80
CA LYS A 207 11.96 -4.05 -2.43
C LYS A 207 11.85 -5.44 -3.03
N MET A 208 12.93 -5.96 -3.60
CA MET A 208 12.99 -7.32 -4.17
C MET A 208 12.80 -8.43 -3.12
N VAL A 209 12.97 -8.13 -1.83
CA VAL A 209 12.68 -9.10 -0.75
C VAL A 209 11.22 -9.55 -0.79
N LEU A 210 10.29 -8.70 -1.24
CA LEU A 210 8.87 -9.06 -1.38
C LEU A 210 8.67 -10.27 -2.30
N ALA A 211 9.52 -10.42 -3.34
CA ALA A 211 9.43 -11.50 -4.31
C ALA A 211 10.18 -12.78 -3.91
N ARG A 212 10.68 -12.87 -2.65
CA ARG A 212 11.50 -14.00 -2.20
C ARG A 212 10.87 -15.36 -2.53
N ASN A 213 9.57 -15.51 -2.28
CA ASN A 213 8.83 -16.76 -2.43
C ASN A 213 7.75 -16.70 -3.53
N ALA A 214 7.65 -15.61 -4.28
CA ALA A 214 6.66 -15.46 -5.34
C ALA A 214 6.93 -16.40 -6.50
N SER A 215 5.89 -17.00 -7.06
CA SER A 215 5.98 -17.86 -8.24
C SER A 215 5.99 -17.06 -9.55
N LYS A 216 5.38 -15.90 -9.56
CA LYS A 216 5.30 -15.00 -10.72
C LYS A 216 5.83 -13.63 -10.35
N ILE A 217 6.63 -13.03 -11.22
CA ILE A 217 7.24 -11.72 -11.01
C ILE A 217 7.03 -10.90 -12.27
N ILE A 218 6.50 -9.70 -12.11
CA ILE A 218 6.23 -8.76 -13.19
C ILE A 218 6.99 -7.48 -12.88
N TYR A 219 7.68 -6.95 -13.86
CA TYR A 219 8.48 -5.74 -13.76
C TYR A 219 8.47 -4.99 -15.09
N HIS A 220 9.07 -3.82 -15.15
CA HIS A 220 9.25 -3.07 -16.39
C HIS A 220 10.71 -2.65 -16.50
N SER A 221 11.39 -3.09 -17.56
CA SER A 221 12.84 -2.86 -17.77
C SER A 221 13.22 -1.38 -17.94
N TYR A 222 12.27 -0.51 -18.27
CA TYR A 222 12.51 0.94 -18.31
C TYR A 222 13.01 1.53 -16.98
N TYR A 223 12.62 0.94 -15.85
CA TYR A 223 12.94 1.47 -14.52
C TYR A 223 14.27 0.92 -13.99
N GLU A 224 15.37 1.50 -14.45
CA GLU A 224 16.69 1.14 -13.95
C GLU A 224 17.02 1.83 -12.60
N PRO A 225 17.81 1.20 -11.70
CA PRO A 225 18.46 -0.11 -11.87
C PRO A 225 17.55 -1.32 -11.57
N LEU A 226 16.28 -1.09 -11.17
CA LEU A 226 15.37 -2.15 -10.74
C LEU A 226 15.17 -3.21 -11.82
N GLY A 227 14.95 -2.80 -13.08
CA GLY A 227 14.68 -3.70 -14.20
C GLY A 227 15.80 -4.72 -14.39
N GLY A 228 17.03 -4.26 -14.55
CA GLY A 228 18.21 -5.12 -14.69
C GLY A 228 18.43 -6.01 -13.47
N MET A 229 18.24 -5.48 -12.26
CA MET A 229 18.40 -6.25 -11.02
C MET A 229 17.33 -7.36 -10.86
N VAL A 230 16.07 -7.10 -11.22
CA VAL A 230 14.99 -8.10 -11.18
C VAL A 230 15.26 -9.19 -12.20
N ALA A 231 15.59 -8.82 -13.44
CA ALA A 231 15.92 -9.77 -14.51
C ALA A 231 17.08 -10.71 -14.11
N ALA A 232 18.13 -10.17 -13.53
CA ALA A 232 19.30 -10.96 -13.10
C ALA A 232 18.98 -11.83 -11.87
N ARG A 233 18.35 -11.27 -10.83
CA ARG A 233 18.14 -11.97 -9.56
C ARG A 233 17.15 -13.12 -9.65
N PHE A 234 16.14 -13.00 -10.52
CA PHE A 234 15.05 -13.95 -10.65
C PHE A 234 15.03 -14.65 -12.02
N ALA A 235 16.18 -14.71 -12.70
CA ALA A 235 16.31 -15.32 -14.03
C ALA A 235 15.77 -16.76 -14.09
N ASP A 236 15.94 -17.55 -13.03
CA ASP A 236 15.42 -18.90 -12.86
C ASP A 236 13.89 -18.97 -12.87
N ARG A 237 13.21 -17.92 -12.44
CA ARG A 237 11.74 -17.80 -12.38
C ARG A 237 11.14 -17.15 -13.64
N LYS A 238 11.96 -16.77 -14.61
CA LYS A 238 11.54 -16.13 -15.86
C LYS A 238 10.60 -14.93 -15.61
N PRO A 239 11.10 -13.88 -14.93
CA PRO A 239 10.28 -12.72 -14.62
C PRO A 239 9.77 -12.08 -15.92
N LEU A 240 8.51 -11.65 -15.91
CA LEU A 240 7.85 -11.10 -17.08
C LEU A 240 8.12 -9.60 -17.18
N ASP A 241 8.80 -9.20 -18.26
CA ASP A 241 9.05 -7.80 -18.56
C ASP A 241 7.85 -7.17 -19.27
N ALA A 242 7.24 -6.19 -18.63
CA ALA A 242 6.11 -5.46 -19.18
C ALA A 242 6.46 -4.63 -20.42
N ALA A 243 7.73 -4.25 -20.61
CA ALA A 243 8.17 -3.56 -21.82
C ALA A 243 8.09 -4.43 -23.09
N SER A 244 7.91 -5.74 -22.95
CA SER A 244 7.68 -6.64 -24.09
C SER A 244 6.22 -6.59 -24.62
N PHE A 245 5.33 -5.91 -23.91
CA PHE A 245 3.93 -5.73 -24.33
C PHE A 245 3.77 -4.44 -25.14
N PRO A 246 2.77 -4.38 -26.05
CA PRO A 246 2.51 -3.18 -26.82
C PRO A 246 2.25 -1.96 -25.91
N GLU A 247 2.74 -0.80 -26.30
CA GLU A 247 2.41 0.43 -25.61
C GLU A 247 0.96 0.84 -25.92
N VAL A 248 0.18 1.15 -24.89
CA VAL A 248 -1.19 1.66 -25.07
C VAL A 248 -1.13 3.00 -25.80
N PRO A 249 -1.97 3.22 -26.86
CA PRO A 249 -1.96 4.46 -27.63
C PRO A 249 -2.15 5.71 -26.76
N GLU A 250 -1.47 6.79 -27.11
CA GLU A 250 -1.59 8.07 -26.41
C GLU A 250 -3.02 8.63 -26.42
N SER A 251 -3.80 8.31 -27.44
CA SER A 251 -5.23 8.65 -27.52
C SER A 251 -6.08 7.97 -26.44
N VAL A 252 -5.59 6.88 -25.84
CA VAL A 252 -6.27 6.15 -24.76
C VAL A 252 -5.72 6.58 -23.41
N ILE A 253 -4.39 6.68 -23.28
CA ILE A 253 -3.69 7.08 -22.05
C ILE A 253 -2.65 8.16 -22.40
N GLY A 254 -2.91 9.41 -22.03
CA GLY A 254 -2.18 10.58 -22.50
C GLY A 254 -0.73 10.68 -21.99
N ASN A 255 -0.38 10.19 -20.80
CA ASN A 255 0.96 10.37 -20.27
C ASN A 255 1.79 9.09 -20.30
N ALA A 256 3.10 9.22 -20.59
CA ALA A 256 4.01 8.09 -20.76
C ALA A 256 4.16 7.21 -19.49
N ALA A 257 4.10 7.80 -18.28
CA ALA A 257 4.20 7.03 -17.05
C ALA A 257 2.96 6.12 -16.87
N SER A 258 1.77 6.64 -17.17
CA SER A 258 0.53 5.87 -17.13
C SER A 258 0.50 4.80 -18.24
N ARG A 259 1.06 5.08 -19.42
CA ARG A 259 1.19 4.04 -20.46
C ARG A 259 2.08 2.88 -20.01
N ARG A 260 3.20 3.16 -19.33
CA ARG A 260 4.04 2.10 -18.71
C ARG A 260 3.31 1.36 -17.58
N ASN A 261 2.50 2.04 -16.77
CA ASN A 261 1.64 1.37 -15.79
C ASN A 261 0.63 0.45 -16.48
N ALA A 262 0.07 0.86 -17.62
CA ALA A 262 -0.83 0.02 -18.42
C ALA A 262 -0.15 -1.24 -18.96
N GLN A 263 1.09 -1.13 -19.46
CA GLN A 263 1.89 -2.29 -19.86
C GLN A 263 2.11 -3.26 -18.69
N ILE A 264 2.33 -2.76 -17.46
CA ILE A 264 2.44 -3.62 -16.26
C ILE A 264 1.11 -4.35 -15.98
N VAL A 265 -0.03 -3.66 -16.14
CA VAL A 265 -1.36 -4.28 -15.97
C VAL A 265 -1.62 -5.33 -17.06
N GLU A 266 -1.24 -5.05 -18.31
CA GLU A 266 -1.34 -6.00 -19.41
C GLU A 266 -0.49 -7.25 -19.16
N ALA A 267 0.76 -7.07 -18.75
CA ALA A 267 1.64 -8.15 -18.35
C ALA A 267 1.06 -8.98 -17.19
N PHE A 268 0.42 -8.33 -16.21
CA PHE A 268 -0.26 -9.02 -15.12
C PHE A 268 -1.43 -9.87 -15.65
N CYS A 269 -2.31 -9.30 -16.49
CA CYS A 269 -3.42 -10.04 -17.06
C CYS A 269 -2.94 -11.26 -17.86
N ALA A 270 -1.91 -11.09 -18.67
CA ALA A 270 -1.28 -12.19 -19.43
C ALA A 270 -0.70 -13.27 -18.49
N ALA A 271 0.05 -12.87 -17.45
CA ALA A 271 0.62 -13.79 -16.46
C ALA A 271 -0.45 -14.60 -15.72
N MET A 272 -1.65 -14.01 -15.50
CA MET A 272 -2.77 -14.64 -14.82
C MET A 272 -3.72 -15.37 -15.77
N HIS A 273 -3.47 -15.33 -17.08
CA HIS A 273 -4.36 -15.86 -18.14
C HIS A 273 -5.76 -15.20 -18.12
N TYR A 274 -5.80 -13.92 -17.77
CA TYR A 274 -7.00 -13.11 -17.86
C TYR A 274 -7.15 -12.48 -19.26
N PRO A 275 -8.33 -12.01 -19.64
CA PRO A 275 -8.51 -11.24 -20.88
C PRO A 275 -7.55 -10.04 -20.94
N ALA A 276 -7.19 -9.63 -22.14
CA ALA A 276 -6.41 -8.41 -22.34
C ALA A 276 -7.21 -7.20 -21.81
N PRO A 277 -6.55 -6.28 -21.05
CA PRO A 277 -7.24 -5.12 -20.51
C PRO A 277 -7.67 -4.16 -21.61
N SER A 278 -8.84 -3.56 -21.43
CA SER A 278 -9.40 -2.59 -22.39
C SER A 278 -8.98 -1.15 -22.11
N PHE A 279 -8.73 -0.84 -20.83
CA PHE A 279 -8.51 0.51 -20.29
C PHE A 279 -9.64 1.51 -20.62
N ALA A 280 -10.81 1.01 -21.08
CA ALA A 280 -11.94 1.85 -21.46
C ALA A 280 -12.55 2.61 -20.27
N SER A 281 -12.41 2.05 -19.08
CA SER A 281 -12.88 2.59 -17.80
C SER A 281 -11.77 2.68 -16.75
N ALA A 282 -10.51 2.83 -17.18
CA ALA A 282 -9.39 2.95 -16.25
C ALA A 282 -9.68 4.04 -15.20
N PRO A 283 -9.83 3.69 -13.91
CA PRO A 283 -10.30 4.63 -12.92
C PRO A 283 -9.27 5.75 -12.70
N THR A 284 -9.77 6.97 -12.60
CA THR A 284 -8.96 8.09 -12.13
C THR A 284 -8.68 7.89 -10.64
N VAL A 285 -7.42 7.73 -10.28
CA VAL A 285 -7.04 7.60 -8.87
C VAL A 285 -6.91 9.01 -8.27
N PRO A 286 -7.70 9.35 -7.24
CA PRO A 286 -7.67 10.69 -6.64
C PRO A 286 -6.25 11.10 -6.23
N MET A 287 -5.89 12.36 -6.48
CA MET A 287 -4.58 12.96 -6.17
C MET A 287 -3.38 12.25 -6.83
N ARG A 288 -3.58 11.57 -7.98
CA ARG A 288 -2.55 10.87 -8.76
C ARG A 288 -2.64 11.27 -10.23
N LEU A 289 -2.10 12.43 -10.59
CA LEU A 289 -2.28 13.06 -11.90
C LEU A 289 -3.77 13.15 -12.30
N GLU A 290 -4.62 13.39 -11.32
CA GLU A 290 -6.07 13.47 -11.48
C GLU A 290 -6.41 14.79 -12.21
N VAL A 291 -7.06 14.69 -13.37
CA VAL A 291 -7.47 15.87 -14.16
C VAL A 291 -8.92 16.22 -13.84
N LYS A 292 -9.16 17.48 -13.51
CA LYS A 292 -10.49 18.02 -13.23
C LYS A 292 -10.73 19.31 -14.01
N GLU A 293 -11.93 19.49 -14.49
CA GLU A 293 -12.39 20.79 -14.97
C GLU A 293 -12.58 21.74 -13.79
N GLY A 294 -12.02 22.92 -13.90
CA GLY A 294 -12.14 23.99 -12.93
C GLY A 294 -13.06 25.11 -13.43
N ILE A 295 -13.18 26.18 -12.63
CA ILE A 295 -13.94 27.38 -13.02
C ILE A 295 -13.21 28.13 -14.13
N ASN A 296 -13.96 28.92 -14.92
CA ASN A 296 -13.44 29.78 -16.00
C ASN A 296 -12.55 29.02 -17.01
N ASP A 297 -12.99 27.85 -17.43
CA ASP A 297 -12.29 27.03 -18.43
C ASP A 297 -10.88 26.58 -17.99
N SER A 298 -10.61 26.61 -16.68
CA SER A 298 -9.33 26.14 -16.14
C SER A 298 -9.30 24.61 -16.04
N VAL A 299 -8.11 24.04 -16.13
CA VAL A 299 -7.86 22.61 -15.90
C VAL A 299 -6.99 22.47 -14.66
N LEU A 300 -7.44 21.68 -13.72
CA LEU A 300 -6.71 21.32 -12.50
C LEU A 300 -6.09 19.93 -12.67
N ILE A 301 -4.76 19.85 -12.57
CA ILE A 301 -4.05 18.57 -12.45
C ILE A 301 -3.69 18.40 -10.97
N ASN A 302 -4.30 17.43 -10.32
CA ASN A 302 -4.10 17.15 -8.91
C ASN A 302 -3.20 15.92 -8.73
N ASP A 303 -1.97 16.15 -8.27
CA ASP A 303 -0.97 15.11 -7.92
C ASP A 303 -0.48 15.28 -6.48
N ALA A 304 -1.38 15.69 -5.58
CA ALA A 304 -1.06 16.13 -4.23
C ALA A 304 -0.87 15.00 -3.19
N TYR A 305 -0.89 13.73 -3.60
CA TYR A 305 -0.78 12.63 -2.65
C TYR A 305 0.62 12.48 -2.07
N ASN A 306 1.64 12.54 -2.92
CA ASN A 306 3.05 12.44 -2.55
C ASN A 306 3.87 13.30 -3.51
N LEU A 307 4.89 13.96 -3.02
CA LEU A 307 5.75 14.82 -3.82
C LEU A 307 7.20 14.35 -3.70
N ASP A 308 7.79 13.95 -4.80
CA ASP A 308 9.22 13.70 -5.00
C ASP A 308 9.66 14.26 -6.36
N LEU A 309 10.98 14.41 -6.59
CA LEU A 309 11.50 15.02 -7.81
C LEU A 309 11.04 14.30 -9.09
N ASN A 310 10.95 12.96 -9.07
CA ASN A 310 10.54 12.21 -10.25
C ASN A 310 9.03 12.35 -10.52
N SER A 311 8.20 12.33 -9.47
CA SER A 311 6.76 12.56 -9.63
C SER A 311 6.47 13.99 -10.07
N LEU A 312 7.22 14.98 -9.55
CA LEU A 312 7.11 16.37 -9.98
C LEU A 312 7.47 16.54 -11.47
N ALA A 313 8.58 15.96 -11.92
CA ALA A 313 8.97 16.01 -13.33
C ALA A 313 7.87 15.45 -14.25
N LEU A 314 7.30 14.28 -13.90
CA LEU A 314 6.19 13.66 -14.64
C LEU A 314 4.94 14.54 -14.66
N ALA A 315 4.60 15.18 -13.53
CA ALA A 315 3.46 16.09 -13.45
C ALA A 315 3.67 17.37 -14.29
N LEU A 316 4.89 17.89 -14.32
CA LEU A 316 5.26 19.04 -15.15
C LEU A 316 5.23 18.71 -16.64
N ASP A 317 5.75 17.56 -17.05
CA ASP A 317 5.67 17.08 -18.44
C ASP A 317 4.21 16.94 -18.87
N TYR A 318 3.37 16.37 -18.00
CA TYR A 318 1.95 16.24 -18.28
C TYR A 318 1.25 17.60 -18.35
N LEU A 319 1.53 18.51 -17.40
CA LEU A 319 1.04 19.88 -17.44
C LEU A 319 1.45 20.58 -18.74
N HIS A 320 2.68 20.35 -19.21
CA HIS A 320 3.16 20.91 -20.47
C HIS A 320 2.36 20.40 -21.67
N SER A 321 2.08 19.11 -21.73
CA SER A 321 1.33 18.48 -22.81
C SER A 321 -0.14 18.93 -22.88
N VAL A 322 -0.78 19.15 -21.73
CA VAL A 322 -2.21 19.57 -21.65
C VAL A 322 -2.37 21.09 -21.86
N ALA A 323 -1.40 21.88 -21.39
CA ALA A 323 -1.56 23.34 -21.29
C ALA A 323 -1.07 24.12 -22.51
N LEU A 324 -0.67 23.52 -23.59
CA LEU A 324 -0.05 24.05 -24.83
C LEU A 324 0.05 25.62 -24.94
N SER A 325 -1.09 26.32 -24.93
CA SER A 325 -1.17 27.80 -25.07
C SER A 325 -1.76 28.49 -23.82
N ARG A 326 -2.07 27.74 -22.73
CA ARG A 326 -2.70 28.28 -21.51
C ARG A 326 -1.65 28.80 -20.52
N ARG A 327 -2.04 29.78 -19.70
CA ARG A 327 -1.25 30.17 -18.53
C ARG A 327 -1.15 29.00 -17.56
N ARG A 328 0.06 28.73 -17.08
CA ARG A 328 0.35 27.64 -16.14
C ARG A 328 0.57 28.22 -14.75
N THR A 329 0.04 27.56 -13.75
CA THR A 329 0.29 27.89 -12.34
C THR A 329 0.63 26.59 -11.63
N LEU A 330 1.74 26.58 -10.91
CA LEU A 330 2.20 25.46 -10.09
C LEU A 330 2.00 25.78 -8.62
N VAL A 331 1.39 24.85 -7.86
CA VAL A 331 1.24 24.93 -6.42
C VAL A 331 1.93 23.72 -5.81
N LEU A 332 3.00 23.94 -5.07
CA LEU A 332 3.82 22.90 -4.45
C LEU A 332 3.78 23.01 -2.93
N SER A 333 3.87 21.85 -2.24
CA SER A 333 4.33 21.77 -0.86
C SER A 333 5.83 21.55 -0.83
N ASP A 334 6.43 21.49 0.35
CA ASP A 334 7.81 21.07 0.52
C ASP A 334 8.02 19.62 0.08
N ILE A 335 9.19 19.36 -0.53
CA ILE A 335 9.64 18.00 -0.85
C ILE A 335 10.43 17.46 0.34
N SER A 336 9.84 16.55 1.09
CA SER A 336 10.49 15.92 2.24
C SER A 336 11.20 14.61 1.87
N GLN A 337 12.18 14.21 2.68
CA GLN A 337 12.83 12.90 2.58
C GLN A 337 13.58 12.63 1.26
N SER A 338 14.05 13.68 0.60
CA SER A 338 14.83 13.58 -0.65
C SER A 338 16.25 13.05 -0.45
N GLY A 339 16.81 13.29 0.75
CA GLY A 339 18.24 13.02 1.04
C GLY A 339 19.19 14.08 0.47
N LEU A 340 18.67 15.17 -0.13
CA LEU A 340 19.42 16.29 -0.67
C LEU A 340 19.38 17.47 0.29
N SER A 341 20.39 18.36 0.21
CA SER A 341 20.30 19.67 0.87
C SER A 341 19.24 20.54 0.19
N ASP A 342 18.70 21.52 0.91
CA ASP A 342 17.67 22.43 0.35
C ASP A 342 18.17 23.15 -0.90
N ASP A 343 19.42 23.63 -0.91
CA ASP A 343 20.02 24.29 -2.06
C ASP A 343 20.09 23.38 -3.30
N GLU A 344 20.51 22.13 -3.10
CA GLU A 344 20.57 21.14 -4.18
C GLU A 344 19.16 20.73 -4.65
N LEU A 345 18.25 20.48 -3.70
CA LEU A 345 16.88 20.08 -3.98
C LEU A 345 16.15 21.13 -4.80
N TYR A 346 16.10 22.35 -4.29
CA TYR A 346 15.37 23.44 -4.96
C TYR A 346 16.10 23.99 -6.19
N GLY A 347 17.43 23.82 -6.25
CA GLY A 347 18.18 24.04 -7.50
C GLY A 347 17.81 23.09 -8.63
N ARG A 348 17.31 21.87 -8.33
CA ARG A 348 16.77 20.93 -9.32
C ARG A 348 15.31 21.20 -9.67
N VAL A 349 14.55 21.84 -8.77
CA VAL A 349 13.14 22.19 -8.99
C VAL A 349 13.00 23.43 -9.85
N ALA A 350 13.95 24.38 -9.75
CA ALA A 350 13.97 25.63 -10.51
C ALA A 350 14.40 25.44 -11.97
#